data_36af3bab58a7fe06ae47c99777b0821f
#
_entry.id   36af3bab58a7fe06ae47c99777b0821f
#
_cell.length_a   1.000
_cell.length_b   1.000
_cell.length_c   1.000
_cell.angle_alpha   90.00
_cell.angle_beta   90.00
_cell.angle_gamma   90.00
#
_symmetry.space_group_name_H-M   'P 1'
#
loop_
_entity.id
_entity.type
_entity.pdbx_description
1 polymer ?
#
loop_
_entity_poly.entity_id
_entity_poly.type
_entity_poly.pdbx_seq_one_letter_code
_entity_poly.pdbx_strand_id
1 'polypeptide(L)'
;MGYVSREDALFKKEVIRTADVAQSSQLWLLDEGHCFRDQMVRFCQMKSSQTSQLAYNLGSMETFMRMVESGMGITFIPELAAMQLCDSQKELVRPFAIPVPTRQLIMITNRNFIRQALLEVLVKEIQAGVPKAMWKLGAGQVLV
;
A
#
# COMPACT_ATOMS: atom_id res chain seq x y z
N MET A 1 -3.42 -1.30 2.26
CA MET A 1 -4.21 -0.61 3.30
C MET A 1 -4.40 0.86 2.92
N GLY A 2 -5.58 1.44 3.19
CA GLY A 2 -5.77 2.89 3.18
C GLY A 2 -5.31 3.48 4.52
N TYR A 3 -4.73 4.66 4.48
CA TYR A 3 -4.38 5.47 5.64
C TYR A 3 -5.19 6.76 5.56
N VAL A 4 -6.13 6.95 6.47
CA VAL A 4 -7.26 7.87 6.31
C VAL A 4 -7.28 8.88 7.44
N SER A 5 -7.35 10.17 7.11
CA SER A 5 -7.51 11.24 8.08
C SER A 5 -8.81 11.10 8.87
N ARG A 6 -8.80 11.52 10.13
CA ARG A 6 -10.01 11.57 10.98
C ARG A 6 -11.09 12.51 10.43
N GLU A 7 -10.69 13.50 9.63
CA GLU A 7 -11.61 14.49 9.02
C GLU A 7 -12.22 14.01 7.71
N ASP A 8 -11.64 12.94 7.08
CA ASP A 8 -12.18 12.37 5.84
C ASP A 8 -13.42 11.49 6.13
N ALA A 9 -14.40 11.55 5.23
CA ALA A 9 -15.62 10.74 5.34
C ALA A 9 -15.35 9.23 5.39
N LEU A 10 -14.25 8.77 4.77
CA LEU A 10 -13.84 7.36 4.78
C LEU A 10 -13.36 6.88 6.15
N PHE A 11 -13.02 7.78 7.07
CA PHE A 11 -12.61 7.41 8.43
C PHE A 11 -13.69 6.63 9.18
N LYS A 12 -14.96 6.93 8.92
CA LYS A 12 -16.11 6.25 9.54
C LYS A 12 -16.38 4.84 8.99
N LYS A 13 -15.70 4.46 7.92
CA LYS A 13 -15.84 3.13 7.31
C LYS A 13 -14.85 2.14 7.93
N GLU A 14 -15.30 0.93 8.21
CA GLU A 14 -14.41 -0.15 8.66
C GLU A 14 -13.54 -0.69 7.52
N VAL A 15 -14.07 -0.70 6.30
CA VAL A 15 -13.38 -1.14 5.08
C VAL A 15 -13.61 -0.16 3.94
N ILE A 16 -12.60 0.00 3.09
CA ILE A 16 -12.64 0.90 1.93
C ILE A 16 -12.87 0.09 0.65
N ARG A 17 -13.75 0.56 -0.21
CA ARG A 17 -13.94 0.04 -1.57
C ARG A 17 -13.23 0.95 -2.57
N THR A 18 -12.90 0.42 -3.75
CA THR A 18 -12.30 1.22 -4.83
C THR A 18 -13.15 2.44 -5.22
N ALA A 19 -14.48 2.27 -5.24
CA ALA A 19 -15.42 3.36 -5.52
C ALA A 19 -15.38 4.47 -4.45
N ASP A 20 -15.09 4.14 -3.21
CA ASP A 20 -15.01 5.11 -2.12
C ASP A 20 -13.80 6.03 -2.30
N VAL A 21 -12.68 5.47 -2.75
CA VAL A 21 -11.43 6.22 -3.00
C VAL A 21 -11.65 7.33 -4.04
N ALA A 22 -12.44 7.05 -5.06
CA ALA A 22 -12.79 8.04 -6.09
C ALA A 22 -13.63 9.22 -5.56
N GLN A 23 -14.26 9.06 -4.40
CA GLN A 23 -15.09 10.07 -3.74
C GLN A 23 -14.34 10.86 -2.66
N SER A 24 -13.11 10.44 -2.31
CA SER A 24 -12.31 11.17 -1.34
C SER A 24 -11.98 12.57 -1.87
N SER A 25 -12.05 13.55 -0.97
CA SER A 25 -11.76 14.94 -1.28
C SER A 25 -10.30 15.18 -1.64
N GLN A 26 -9.39 14.36 -1.10
CA GLN A 26 -7.95 14.53 -1.27
C GLN A 26 -7.22 13.18 -1.13
N LEU A 27 -6.56 12.78 -2.20
CA LEU A 27 -5.79 11.55 -2.27
C LEU A 27 -4.32 11.87 -2.52
N TRP A 28 -3.44 11.45 -1.63
CA TRP A 28 -2.00 11.58 -1.76
C TRP A 28 -1.40 10.32 -2.37
N LEU A 29 -0.66 10.47 -3.47
CA LEU A 29 0.00 9.38 -4.17
C LEU A 29 1.47 9.71 -4.40
N LEU A 30 2.31 8.68 -4.38
CA LEU A 30 3.72 8.77 -4.76
C LEU A 30 3.86 9.25 -6.21
N ASP A 31 5.06 9.71 -6.57
CA ASP A 31 5.38 10.24 -7.89
C ASP A 31 5.16 9.23 -9.02
N GLU A 32 5.02 9.74 -10.23
CA GLU A 32 4.99 8.92 -11.45
C GLU A 32 6.26 8.08 -11.57
N GLY A 33 6.09 6.83 -12.02
CA GLY A 33 7.18 5.85 -12.08
C GLY A 33 7.37 5.04 -10.79
N HIS A 34 6.66 5.36 -9.71
CA HIS A 34 6.67 4.53 -8.51
C HIS A 34 5.71 3.35 -8.68
N CYS A 35 6.25 2.13 -8.72
CA CYS A 35 5.46 0.91 -9.00
C CYS A 35 4.25 0.75 -8.05
N PHE A 36 4.37 1.16 -6.78
CA PHE A 36 3.27 1.11 -5.83
C PHE A 36 2.13 2.07 -6.20
N ARG A 37 2.46 3.28 -6.67
CA ARG A 37 1.47 4.24 -7.18
C ARG A 37 0.72 3.65 -8.37
N ASP A 38 1.45 3.15 -9.37
CA ASP A 38 0.85 2.62 -10.59
C ASP A 38 -0.09 1.46 -10.33
N GLN A 39 0.28 0.58 -9.39
CA GLN A 39 -0.56 -0.51 -8.93
C GLN A 39 -1.86 -0.01 -8.28
N MET A 40 -1.78 1.00 -7.40
CA MET A 40 -2.96 1.55 -6.74
C MET A 40 -3.87 2.32 -7.70
N VAL A 41 -3.29 3.07 -8.64
CA VAL A 41 -4.05 3.78 -9.68
C VAL A 41 -4.83 2.79 -10.56
N ARG A 42 -4.18 1.71 -11.00
CA ARG A 42 -4.83 0.65 -11.79
C ARG A 42 -5.92 -0.06 -11.00
N PHE A 43 -5.63 -0.45 -9.77
CA PHE A 43 -6.59 -1.15 -8.91
C PHE A 43 -7.84 -0.31 -8.64
N CYS A 44 -7.68 0.97 -8.33
CA CYS A 44 -8.79 1.88 -8.09
C CYS A 44 -9.44 2.39 -9.39
N GLN A 45 -8.95 1.99 -10.57
CA GLN A 45 -9.44 2.44 -11.89
C GLN A 45 -9.51 3.97 -12.01
N MET A 46 -8.55 4.65 -11.39
CA MET A 46 -8.50 6.11 -11.40
C MET A 46 -8.08 6.62 -12.79
N LYS A 47 -8.80 7.63 -13.29
CA LYS A 47 -8.42 8.31 -14.53
C LYS A 47 -7.21 9.20 -14.28
N SER A 48 -6.33 9.33 -15.28
CA SER A 48 -5.13 10.17 -15.19
C SER A 48 -5.44 11.64 -14.83
N SER A 49 -6.60 12.15 -15.23
CA SER A 49 -7.06 13.49 -14.86
C SER A 49 -7.39 13.65 -13.36
N GLN A 50 -7.78 12.57 -12.69
CA GLN A 50 -8.04 12.60 -11.24
C GLN A 50 -6.75 12.50 -10.43
N THR A 51 -5.73 11.84 -10.97
CA THR A 51 -4.43 11.72 -10.32
C THR A 51 -3.57 12.97 -10.46
N SER A 52 -3.73 13.75 -11.54
CA SER A 52 -2.95 14.96 -11.78
C SER A 52 -3.34 16.16 -10.90
N GLN A 53 -4.55 16.21 -10.37
CA GLN A 53 -4.97 17.27 -9.43
C GLN A 53 -4.46 17.05 -8.00
N LEU A 54 -3.93 15.87 -7.68
CA LEU A 54 -3.64 15.42 -6.33
C LEU A 54 -2.16 15.04 -6.12
N ALA A 55 -1.37 15.01 -7.19
CA ALA A 55 0.04 14.65 -7.10
C ALA A 55 0.89 15.87 -6.75
N TYR A 56 1.14 16.10 -5.49
CA TYR A 56 2.37 16.77 -5.10
C TYR A 56 3.53 15.80 -5.38
N ASN A 57 4.54 16.26 -6.11
CA ASN A 57 5.78 15.52 -6.40
C ASN A 57 6.62 15.37 -5.12
N LEU A 58 6.16 14.58 -4.19
CA LEU A 58 6.82 14.28 -2.93
C LEU A 58 7.07 12.78 -2.87
N GLY A 59 8.31 12.37 -3.04
CA GLY A 59 8.73 10.97 -3.12
C GLY A 59 8.69 10.16 -1.82
N SER A 60 8.04 10.65 -0.74
CA SER A 60 8.06 9.98 0.55
C SER A 60 6.67 9.60 1.05
N MET A 61 6.46 8.30 1.24
CA MET A 61 5.26 7.76 1.89
C MET A 61 5.07 8.33 3.30
N GLU A 62 6.16 8.53 4.04
CA GLU A 62 6.12 9.08 5.39
C GLU A 62 5.56 10.50 5.40
N THR A 63 5.95 11.34 4.44
CA THR A 63 5.40 12.69 4.31
C THR A 63 3.89 12.66 4.13
N PHE A 64 3.37 11.78 3.27
CA PHE A 64 1.92 11.65 3.09
C PHE A 64 1.21 11.14 4.34
N MET A 65 1.82 10.22 5.07
CA MET A 65 1.26 9.78 6.35
C MET A 65 1.15 10.94 7.34
N ARG A 66 2.17 11.82 7.43
CA ARG A 66 2.12 13.03 8.28
C ARG A 66 1.05 14.02 7.84
N MET A 67 0.84 14.18 6.52
CA MET A 67 -0.23 15.02 6.00
C MET A 67 -1.62 14.47 6.39
N VAL A 68 -1.81 13.16 6.30
CA VAL A 68 -3.03 12.49 6.73
C VAL A 68 -3.25 12.64 8.25
N GLU A 69 -2.20 12.48 9.05
CA GLU A 69 -2.23 12.68 10.51
C GLU A 69 -2.61 14.13 10.90
N SER A 70 -2.24 15.10 10.06
CA SER A 70 -2.60 16.52 10.26
C SER A 70 -4.00 16.90 9.73
N GLY A 71 -4.82 15.93 9.37
CA GLY A 71 -6.20 16.18 8.97
C GLY A 71 -6.45 16.18 7.46
N MET A 72 -5.44 15.93 6.61
CA MET A 72 -5.55 16.10 5.18
C MET A 72 -5.71 14.76 4.43
N GLY A 73 -6.92 14.42 4.00
CA GLY A 73 -7.24 13.40 3.02
C GLY A 73 -6.80 11.97 3.36
N ILE A 74 -6.41 11.21 2.34
CA ILE A 74 -6.05 9.80 2.43
C ILE A 74 -4.77 9.49 1.65
N THR A 75 -4.07 8.43 2.05
CA THR A 75 -3.00 7.80 1.26
C THR A 75 -3.08 6.28 1.35
N PHE A 76 -2.21 5.59 0.63
CA PHE A 76 -2.10 4.13 0.69
C PHE A 76 -0.77 3.73 1.30
N ILE A 77 -0.80 2.69 2.13
CA ILE A 77 0.40 2.11 2.74
C ILE A 77 0.42 0.59 2.56
N PRO A 78 1.60 -0.03 2.43
CA PRO A 78 1.73 -1.48 2.49
C PRO A 78 1.29 -2.03 3.85
N GLU A 79 0.75 -3.25 3.86
CA GLU A 79 0.33 -3.89 5.11
C GLU A 79 1.49 -4.10 6.09
N LEU A 80 2.68 -4.47 5.61
CA LEU A 80 3.87 -4.57 6.46
C LEU A 80 4.24 -3.25 7.13
N ALA A 81 4.04 -2.11 6.46
CA ALA A 81 4.23 -0.79 7.07
C ALA A 81 3.16 -0.53 8.13
N ALA A 82 1.90 -0.87 7.86
CA ALA A 82 0.81 -0.71 8.81
C ALA A 82 1.02 -1.50 10.11
N MET A 83 1.66 -2.65 10.05
CA MET A 83 1.98 -3.48 11.24
C MET A 83 2.97 -2.81 12.18
N GLN A 84 3.82 -1.91 11.69
CA GLN A 84 4.87 -1.23 12.47
C GLN A 84 4.40 0.09 13.08
N LEU A 85 3.17 0.48 12.82
CA LEU A 85 2.59 1.73 13.33
C LEU A 85 2.33 1.66 14.83
N CYS A 86 2.42 2.81 15.51
CA CYS A 86 1.94 2.95 16.87
C CYS A 86 0.40 2.92 16.92
N ASP A 87 -0.16 2.73 18.11
CA ASP A 87 -1.61 2.52 18.25
C ASP A 87 -2.45 3.70 17.75
N SER A 88 -2.00 4.93 17.99
CA SER A 88 -2.69 6.14 17.50
C SER A 88 -2.72 6.23 15.97
N GLN A 89 -1.69 5.70 15.30
CA GLN A 89 -1.60 5.64 13.84
C GLN A 89 -2.43 4.49 13.27
N LYS A 90 -2.47 3.34 13.96
CA LYS A 90 -3.31 2.19 13.57
C LYS A 90 -4.78 2.54 13.48
N GLU A 91 -5.25 3.48 14.30
CA GLU A 91 -6.62 3.98 14.23
C GLU A 91 -6.97 4.63 12.87
N LEU A 92 -5.97 5.11 12.13
CA LEU A 92 -6.14 5.70 10.81
C LEU A 92 -6.14 4.67 9.67
N VAL A 93 -5.78 3.42 9.96
CA VAL A 93 -5.68 2.36 8.94
C VAL A 93 -7.05 1.79 8.62
N ARG A 94 -7.34 1.65 7.33
CA ARG A 94 -8.55 0.99 6.83
C ARG A 94 -8.18 -0.09 5.81
N PRO A 95 -8.58 -1.33 6.01
CA PRO A 95 -8.38 -2.38 5.02
C PRO A 95 -9.26 -2.15 3.78
N PHE A 96 -8.84 -2.71 2.65
CA PHE A 96 -9.70 -2.78 1.48
C PHE A 96 -10.72 -3.90 1.61
N ALA A 97 -11.93 -3.68 1.09
CA ALA A 97 -12.90 -4.73 0.84
C ALA A 97 -12.37 -5.71 -0.21
N ILE A 98 -12.92 -6.92 -0.22
CA ILE A 98 -12.60 -7.93 -1.23
C ILE A 98 -13.08 -7.45 -2.62
N PRO A 99 -12.25 -7.57 -3.66
CA PRO A 99 -10.90 -8.15 -3.67
C PRO A 99 -9.82 -7.21 -3.08
N VAL A 100 -8.95 -7.77 -2.24
CA VAL A 100 -7.88 -7.00 -1.57
C VAL A 100 -6.67 -6.87 -2.51
N PRO A 101 -6.19 -5.65 -2.82
CA PRO A 101 -5.02 -5.46 -3.67
C PRO A 101 -3.77 -6.01 -2.97
N THR A 102 -3.11 -6.93 -3.63
CA THR A 102 -1.91 -7.59 -3.11
C THR A 102 -0.82 -7.56 -4.16
N ARG A 103 0.41 -7.30 -3.75
CA ARG A 103 1.56 -7.40 -4.64
C ARG A 103 2.47 -8.55 -4.24
N GLN A 104 3.03 -9.19 -5.22
CA GLN A 104 4.00 -10.25 -5.03
C GLN A 104 5.41 -9.67 -5.01
N LEU A 105 6.21 -10.07 -4.02
CA LEU A 105 7.65 -9.81 -4.00
C LEU A 105 8.35 -11.05 -4.56
N ILE A 106 9.17 -10.84 -5.57
CA ILE A 106 9.87 -11.92 -6.27
C ILE A 106 11.37 -11.65 -6.20
N MET A 107 12.14 -12.66 -5.84
CA MET A 107 13.59 -12.63 -5.95
C MET A 107 14.01 -13.20 -7.30
N ILE A 108 14.73 -12.43 -8.08
CA ILE A 108 15.23 -12.82 -9.40
C ILE A 108 16.75 -12.89 -9.35
N THR A 109 17.31 -13.99 -9.85
CA THR A 109 18.76 -14.17 -9.97
C THR A 109 19.14 -14.56 -11.39
N ASN A 110 20.40 -14.33 -11.75
CA ASN A 110 20.93 -14.84 -13.01
C ASN A 110 20.91 -16.37 -13.00
N ARG A 111 20.68 -16.98 -14.18
CA ARG A 111 20.66 -18.44 -14.36
C ARG A 111 21.95 -19.12 -13.86
N ASN A 112 23.10 -18.44 -13.96
CA ASN A 112 24.39 -18.93 -13.55
C ASN A 112 24.83 -18.41 -12.17
N PHE A 113 23.89 -18.04 -11.30
CA PHE A 113 24.21 -17.55 -9.97
C PHE A 113 24.85 -18.66 -9.12
N ILE A 114 26.11 -18.46 -8.73
CA ILE A 114 26.94 -19.51 -8.12
C ILE A 114 26.68 -19.67 -6.63
N ARG A 115 26.27 -18.59 -5.92
CA ARG A 115 26.14 -18.58 -4.45
C ARG A 115 24.74 -18.98 -3.99
N GLN A 116 24.26 -20.15 -4.40
CA GLN A 116 22.91 -20.62 -4.06
C GLN A 116 22.66 -20.72 -2.56
N ALA A 117 23.63 -21.23 -1.78
CA ALA A 117 23.50 -21.34 -0.32
C ALA A 117 23.30 -19.98 0.35
N LEU A 118 23.99 -18.93 -0.12
CA LEU A 118 23.80 -17.58 0.41
C LEU A 118 22.39 -17.04 0.07
N LEU A 119 21.91 -17.32 -1.14
CA LEU A 119 20.57 -16.96 -1.56
C LEU A 119 19.50 -17.61 -0.68
N GLU A 120 19.64 -18.91 -0.41
CA GLU A 120 18.72 -19.64 0.45
C GLU A 120 18.66 -19.09 1.87
N VAL A 121 19.83 -18.73 2.45
CA VAL A 121 19.89 -18.08 3.75
C VAL A 121 19.16 -16.74 3.71
N LEU A 122 19.44 -15.91 2.72
CA LEU A 122 18.78 -14.60 2.57
C LEU A 122 17.25 -14.75 2.43
N VAL A 123 16.77 -15.70 1.64
CA VAL A 123 15.33 -15.97 1.48
C VAL A 123 14.71 -16.39 2.81
N LYS A 124 15.36 -17.26 3.56
CA LYS A 124 14.89 -17.70 4.89
C LYS A 124 14.80 -16.54 5.88
N GLU A 125 15.79 -15.67 5.91
CA GLU A 125 15.79 -14.49 6.79
C GLU A 125 14.70 -13.49 6.41
N ILE A 126 14.51 -13.22 5.11
CA ILE A 126 13.40 -12.37 4.64
C ILE A 126 12.04 -12.98 5.03
N GLN A 127 11.87 -14.28 4.82
CA GLN A 127 10.62 -14.97 5.19
C GLN A 127 10.38 -14.98 6.70
N ALA A 128 11.42 -15.11 7.51
CA ALA A 128 11.31 -15.05 8.96
C ALA A 128 10.83 -13.68 9.47
N GLY A 129 11.16 -12.60 8.76
CA GLY A 129 10.69 -11.23 9.04
C GLY A 129 9.27 -10.92 8.57
N VAL A 130 8.60 -11.86 7.86
CA VAL A 130 7.27 -11.65 7.28
C VAL A 130 6.26 -12.63 7.88
N PRO A 131 5.05 -12.18 8.28
CA PRO A 131 4.01 -13.08 8.79
C PRO A 131 3.71 -14.23 7.82
N LYS A 132 3.59 -15.44 8.35
CA LYS A 132 3.33 -16.65 7.53
C LYS A 132 2.07 -16.53 6.65
N ALA A 133 1.07 -15.79 7.10
CA ALA A 133 -0.15 -15.52 6.33
C ALA A 133 0.10 -14.76 5.02
N MET A 134 1.23 -14.03 4.93
CA MET A 134 1.61 -13.27 3.73
C MET A 134 2.49 -14.08 2.74
N TRP A 135 2.85 -15.32 3.05
CA TRP A 135 3.70 -16.13 2.17
C TRP A 135 2.97 -16.67 0.95
N LYS A 136 1.64 -16.74 1.02
CA LYS A 136 0.79 -17.23 -0.07
C LYS A 136 -0.36 -16.28 -0.29
N LEU A 137 -0.79 -16.19 -1.54
CA LEU A 137 -1.99 -15.44 -1.90
C LEU A 137 -3.21 -16.07 -1.24
N GLY A 138 -3.94 -15.30 -0.46
CA GLY A 138 -5.18 -15.73 0.21
C GLY A 138 -6.43 -15.65 -0.68
N ALA A 139 -7.49 -16.33 -0.28
CA ALA A 139 -8.78 -16.20 -0.93
C ALA A 139 -9.27 -14.73 -0.84
N GLY A 140 -9.71 -14.17 -1.96
CA GLY A 140 -10.17 -12.77 -2.03
C GLY A 140 -9.07 -11.74 -2.21
N GLN A 141 -7.81 -12.12 -2.33
CA GLN A 141 -6.72 -11.26 -2.74
C GLN A 141 -6.53 -11.27 -4.26
N VAL A 142 -6.16 -10.14 -4.84
CA VAL A 142 -5.86 -9.99 -6.26
C VAL A 142 -4.50 -9.33 -6.45
N LEU A 143 -3.70 -9.89 -7.35
CA LEU A 143 -2.40 -9.30 -7.73
C LEU A 143 -2.63 -8.02 -8.55
N VAL A 144 -1.92 -6.98 -8.20
CA VAL A 144 -1.98 -5.64 -8.84
C VAL A 144 -0.64 -5.22 -9.39
#